data_ac92677b350aab064734e982026d4248
#
_entry.id   ac92677b350aab064734e982026d4248
#
_cell.length_a   1.000
_cell.length_b   1.000
_cell.length_c   1.000
_cell.angle_alpha   90.00
_cell.angle_beta   90.00
_cell.angle_gamma   90.00
#
_symmetry.space_group_name_H-M   'P 1'
#
loop_
_entity.id
_entity.type
_entity.pdbx_description
1 polymer ?
#
loop_
_entity_poly.entity_id
_entity_poly.type
_entity_poly.pdbx_seq_one_letter_code
_entity_poly.pdbx_strand_id
1 'polypeptide(L)'
;DVFKEPIPVVPAQHYFMGGIKVDYDSHTSMKHLYAIGETACNGVHGKNRLASNSLLESLVFAKRAAKRIEKSLKERAHYMFDQTTLKLNVDPLIISALKEDITSEDVSTNSVMPFSKTGVVDLICKEDGIICGLQIFERTFELLDEACDVEFFASDGDHVEKGQLLGRVKGDVRILLSGERVALNYLQRMSGIATYTANVQEYLKDSSIRLLDTRKTTPNNRIFEKYAVRVGGGHNHRYNLSDGVLLEDNHIGAAGGVKEAIMLAKEYAPFVRKIEIEVENMEMVKEAVEAGADIIMLDNMDDDMLKEAIAYIDHRAEIEVSGNVTKENIARLTNLGVDYVSSGALTHSAPILDLSLKNLHVI
;
A
#
# COMPACT_ATOMS: atom_id res chain seq x y z
N ASP A 1 -53.55 43.25 -14.23
CA ASP A 1 -52.48 44.05 -14.80
C ASP A 1 -51.48 44.38 -13.67
N VAL A 2 -50.31 43.78 -13.67
CA VAL A 2 -49.29 43.88 -12.62
C VAL A 2 -48.80 45.32 -12.39
N PHE A 3 -49.05 46.24 -13.33
CA PHE A 3 -48.71 47.65 -13.18
C PHE A 3 -49.84 48.46 -12.55
N LYS A 4 -51.02 47.89 -12.38
CA LYS A 4 -52.25 48.56 -11.86
C LYS A 4 -52.71 47.99 -10.55
N GLU A 5 -52.50 46.69 -10.32
CA GLU A 5 -52.99 45.99 -9.14
C GLU A 5 -51.85 45.19 -8.47
N PRO A 6 -51.74 45.18 -7.15
CA PRO A 6 -50.79 44.35 -6.44
C PRO A 6 -51.02 42.85 -6.69
N ILE A 7 -49.97 42.08 -6.91
CA ILE A 7 -50.04 40.61 -6.95
C ILE A 7 -50.17 40.11 -5.52
N PRO A 8 -51.16 39.30 -5.18
CA PRO A 8 -51.28 38.71 -3.86
C PRO A 8 -50.13 37.69 -3.68
N VAL A 9 -49.37 37.86 -2.60
CA VAL A 9 -48.28 36.96 -2.22
C VAL A 9 -48.52 36.42 -0.81
N VAL A 10 -48.15 35.17 -0.59
CA VAL A 10 -48.18 34.52 0.71
C VAL A 10 -46.74 34.19 1.08
N PRO A 11 -46.29 34.56 2.28
CA PRO A 11 -44.98 34.10 2.75
C PRO A 11 -44.92 32.59 2.81
N ALA A 12 -43.92 31.99 2.16
CA ALA A 12 -43.69 30.56 2.19
C ALA A 12 -42.18 30.30 2.31
N GLN A 13 -41.82 29.22 2.99
CA GLN A 13 -40.44 28.77 2.99
C GLN A 13 -40.11 28.26 1.58
N HIS A 14 -39.08 28.87 0.98
CA HIS A 14 -38.66 28.56 -0.38
C HIS A 14 -37.35 27.77 -0.41
N TYR A 15 -36.46 27.98 0.56
CA TYR A 15 -35.14 27.36 0.61
C TYR A 15 -34.67 27.27 2.06
N PHE A 16 -34.10 26.11 2.42
CA PHE A 16 -33.56 25.90 3.76
C PHE A 16 -32.14 26.48 3.86
N MET A 17 -31.96 27.45 4.77
CA MET A 17 -30.70 28.08 5.03
C MET A 17 -30.02 27.35 6.19
N GLY A 18 -28.82 26.80 5.93
CA GLY A 18 -28.09 25.97 6.90
C GLY A 18 -27.83 24.57 6.36
N GLY A 19 -27.99 23.56 7.20
CA GLY A 19 -27.78 22.16 6.83
C GLY A 19 -26.50 21.54 7.38
N ILE A 20 -26.09 20.44 6.81
CA ILE A 20 -24.89 19.69 7.20
C ILE A 20 -23.66 20.52 6.80
N LYS A 21 -22.82 20.87 7.78
CA LYS A 21 -21.58 21.59 7.53
C LYS A 21 -20.63 20.75 6.67
N VAL A 22 -20.15 21.33 5.57
CA VAL A 22 -19.21 20.70 4.65
C VAL A 22 -18.02 21.63 4.35
N ASP A 23 -16.92 21.02 3.89
CA ASP A 23 -15.78 21.72 3.34
C ASP A 23 -16.03 22.18 1.88
N TYR A 24 -14.99 22.69 1.26
CA TYR A 24 -15.04 23.21 -0.10
C TYR A 24 -15.26 22.12 -1.18
N ASP A 25 -15.06 20.86 -0.84
CA ASP A 25 -15.33 19.70 -1.70
C ASP A 25 -16.55 18.89 -1.26
N SER A 26 -17.43 19.51 -0.46
CA SER A 26 -18.69 18.94 0.07
C SER A 26 -18.51 17.78 1.05
N HIS A 27 -17.31 17.58 1.60
CA HIS A 27 -17.04 16.55 2.59
C HIS A 27 -17.49 17.03 3.99
N THR A 28 -18.13 16.15 4.75
CA THR A 28 -18.54 16.45 6.13
C THR A 28 -17.39 16.19 7.12
N SER A 29 -17.62 16.41 8.41
CA SER A 29 -16.68 15.99 9.45
C SER A 29 -16.61 14.45 9.63
N MET A 30 -17.55 13.70 9.05
CA MET A 30 -17.54 12.24 9.03
C MET A 30 -16.84 11.74 7.78
N LYS A 31 -15.90 10.81 7.95
CA LYS A 31 -15.18 10.20 6.83
C LYS A 31 -16.15 9.56 5.83
N HIS A 32 -15.92 9.76 4.53
CA HIS A 32 -16.72 9.24 3.41
C HIS A 32 -18.17 9.73 3.32
N LEU A 33 -18.57 10.67 4.16
CA LEU A 33 -19.90 11.29 4.08
C LEU A 33 -19.79 12.66 3.41
N TYR A 34 -20.58 12.84 2.37
CA TYR A 34 -20.70 14.08 1.60
C TYR A 34 -22.12 14.61 1.69
N ALA A 35 -22.28 15.92 1.68
CA ALA A 35 -23.59 16.55 1.55
C ALA A 35 -23.53 17.62 0.46
N ILE A 36 -24.55 17.65 -0.41
CA ILE A 36 -24.64 18.58 -1.54
C ILE A 36 -26.05 19.17 -1.64
N GLY A 37 -26.18 20.28 -2.35
CA GLY A 37 -27.45 20.98 -2.56
C GLY A 37 -28.01 21.57 -1.28
N GLU A 38 -29.32 21.68 -1.19
CA GLU A 38 -30.05 22.34 -0.10
C GLU A 38 -29.74 21.73 1.30
N THR A 39 -29.34 20.47 1.35
CA THR A 39 -28.92 19.76 2.59
C THR A 39 -27.58 20.22 3.12
N ALA A 40 -26.72 20.79 2.27
CA ALA A 40 -25.35 21.16 2.61
C ALA A 40 -25.23 22.62 3.08
N CYS A 41 -24.40 22.85 4.09
CA CYS A 41 -23.99 24.19 4.52
C CYS A 41 -22.50 24.39 4.18
N ASN A 42 -22.23 24.88 2.97
CA ASN A 42 -20.90 25.22 2.46
C ASN A 42 -20.50 26.70 2.68
N GLY A 43 -21.40 27.49 3.30
CA GLY A 43 -21.19 28.90 3.62
C GLY A 43 -21.45 29.90 2.47
N VAL A 44 -21.73 29.45 1.26
CA VAL A 44 -21.92 30.32 0.08
C VAL A 44 -23.12 31.27 0.24
N HIS A 45 -24.19 30.81 0.85
CA HIS A 45 -25.41 31.58 0.99
C HIS A 45 -25.52 32.44 2.25
N GLY A 46 -24.62 32.21 3.24
CA GLY A 46 -24.62 32.93 4.51
C GLY A 46 -26.01 32.85 5.21
N LYS A 47 -26.52 33.98 5.66
CA LYS A 47 -27.82 34.05 6.33
C LYS A 47 -29.01 34.17 5.38
N ASN A 48 -28.77 34.56 4.11
CA ASN A 48 -29.83 34.76 3.11
C ASN A 48 -29.31 34.55 1.70
N ARG A 49 -29.98 33.67 0.97
CA ARG A 49 -29.58 33.28 -0.39
C ARG A 49 -29.98 34.36 -1.43
N LEU A 50 -29.08 34.65 -2.36
CA LEU A 50 -29.43 35.37 -3.58
C LEU A 50 -30.31 34.49 -4.49
N ALA A 51 -31.35 35.05 -5.06
CA ALA A 51 -32.23 34.35 -5.96
C ALA A 51 -31.45 33.66 -7.10
N SER A 52 -31.88 32.46 -7.46
CA SER A 52 -31.31 31.60 -8.52
C SER A 52 -29.93 31.02 -8.26
N ASN A 53 -29.19 31.41 -7.20
CA ASN A 53 -27.86 30.90 -6.93
C ASN A 53 -27.85 29.48 -6.35
N SER A 54 -28.96 28.98 -5.82
CA SER A 54 -28.99 27.62 -5.25
C SER A 54 -28.75 26.52 -6.28
N LEU A 55 -29.30 26.65 -7.48
CA LEU A 55 -29.09 25.66 -8.53
C LEU A 55 -27.63 25.63 -8.97
N LEU A 56 -27.01 26.78 -9.16
CA LEU A 56 -25.61 26.90 -9.53
C LEU A 56 -24.69 26.34 -8.43
N GLU A 57 -24.96 26.67 -7.18
CA GLU A 57 -24.26 26.12 -6.01
C GLU A 57 -24.34 24.59 -6.00
N SER A 58 -25.55 24.01 -6.10
CA SER A 58 -25.74 22.57 -6.09
C SER A 58 -24.97 21.86 -7.20
N LEU A 59 -24.96 22.40 -8.43
CA LEU A 59 -24.23 21.83 -9.56
C LEU A 59 -22.71 21.90 -9.37
N VAL A 60 -22.20 23.04 -8.92
CA VAL A 60 -20.75 23.23 -8.73
C VAL A 60 -20.21 22.32 -7.63
N PHE A 61 -20.87 22.29 -6.48
CA PHE A 61 -20.41 21.51 -5.34
C PHE A 61 -20.62 19.99 -5.54
N ALA A 62 -21.71 19.58 -6.22
CA ALA A 62 -21.86 18.19 -6.64
C ALA A 62 -20.75 17.71 -7.56
N LYS A 63 -20.33 18.53 -8.54
CA LYS A 63 -19.21 18.22 -9.43
C LYS A 63 -17.86 18.12 -8.68
N ARG A 64 -17.66 18.98 -7.67
CA ARG A 64 -16.47 18.94 -6.82
C ARG A 64 -16.45 17.68 -5.95
N ALA A 65 -17.58 17.36 -5.30
CA ALA A 65 -17.74 16.13 -4.53
C ALA A 65 -17.46 14.89 -5.39
N ALA A 66 -18.05 14.81 -6.59
CA ALA A 66 -17.84 13.69 -7.51
C ALA A 66 -16.35 13.50 -7.88
N LYS A 67 -15.63 14.59 -8.20
CA LYS A 67 -14.20 14.53 -8.50
C LYS A 67 -13.37 14.06 -7.31
N ARG A 68 -13.69 14.52 -6.10
CA ARG A 68 -13.03 14.10 -4.88
C ARG A 68 -13.26 12.62 -4.58
N ILE A 69 -14.50 12.17 -4.71
CA ILE A 69 -14.89 10.76 -4.55
C ILE A 69 -14.15 9.89 -5.59
N GLU A 70 -14.17 10.29 -6.87
CA GLU A 70 -13.47 9.56 -7.94
C GLU A 70 -11.97 9.42 -7.65
N LYS A 71 -11.33 10.51 -7.20
CA LYS A 71 -9.91 10.50 -6.82
C LYS A 71 -9.68 9.55 -5.64
N SER A 72 -10.47 9.64 -4.59
CA SER A 72 -10.37 8.77 -3.41
C SER A 72 -10.59 7.28 -3.75
N LEU A 73 -11.55 6.98 -4.65
CA LEU A 73 -11.80 5.60 -5.10
C LEU A 73 -10.65 5.05 -5.94
N LYS A 74 -10.06 5.87 -6.82
CA LYS A 74 -8.89 5.46 -7.61
C LYS A 74 -7.67 5.21 -6.73
N GLU A 75 -7.42 6.05 -5.74
CA GLU A 75 -6.34 5.89 -4.77
C GLU A 75 -6.51 4.61 -3.94
N ARG A 76 -7.75 4.30 -3.50
CA ARG A 76 -8.05 3.06 -2.77
C ARG A 76 -7.93 1.80 -3.62
N ALA A 77 -8.45 1.81 -4.85
CA ALA A 77 -8.35 0.67 -5.75
C ALA A 77 -6.90 0.33 -6.12
N HIS A 78 -5.96 1.26 -5.95
CA HIS A 78 -4.55 1.04 -6.26
C HIS A 78 -3.85 0.15 -5.23
N TYR A 79 -4.36 0.08 -4.00
CA TYR A 79 -3.78 -0.67 -2.89
C TYR A 79 -4.76 -1.71 -2.31
N MET A 80 -5.37 -2.53 -3.16
CA MET A 80 -6.21 -3.64 -2.70
C MET A 80 -5.93 -4.90 -3.53
N PHE A 81 -6.00 -6.06 -2.87
CA PHE A 81 -6.06 -7.33 -3.58
C PHE A 81 -7.44 -7.50 -4.21
N ASP A 82 -7.48 -7.90 -5.48
CA ASP A 82 -8.73 -8.27 -6.12
C ASP A 82 -9.30 -9.58 -5.54
N GLN A 83 -10.58 -9.84 -5.78
CA GLN A 83 -11.29 -10.98 -5.21
C GLN A 83 -10.69 -12.34 -5.62
N THR A 84 -10.09 -12.44 -6.82
CA THR A 84 -9.46 -13.69 -7.29
C THR A 84 -8.18 -13.94 -6.52
N THR A 85 -7.35 -12.91 -6.38
CA THR A 85 -6.10 -12.94 -5.61
C THR A 85 -6.38 -13.25 -4.14
N LEU A 86 -7.40 -12.62 -3.54
CA LEU A 86 -7.81 -12.92 -2.16
C LEU A 86 -8.11 -14.41 -2.01
N LYS A 87 -9.04 -14.95 -2.79
CA LYS A 87 -9.50 -16.35 -2.65
C LYS A 87 -8.41 -17.37 -2.93
N LEU A 88 -7.60 -17.15 -3.96
CA LEU A 88 -6.64 -18.17 -4.41
C LEU A 88 -5.30 -18.11 -3.69
N ASN A 89 -4.84 -16.91 -3.32
CA ASN A 89 -3.48 -16.70 -2.85
C ASN A 89 -3.39 -16.17 -1.42
N VAL A 90 -4.38 -15.41 -0.95
CA VAL A 90 -4.35 -14.76 0.37
C VAL A 90 -5.09 -15.59 1.42
N ASP A 91 -6.36 -15.96 1.18
CA ASP A 91 -7.18 -16.70 2.14
C ASP A 91 -6.50 -17.99 2.65
N PRO A 92 -5.86 -18.81 1.80
CA PRO A 92 -5.18 -20.02 2.26
C PRO A 92 -4.04 -19.72 3.26
N LEU A 93 -3.35 -18.61 3.10
CA LEU A 93 -2.25 -18.20 3.99
C LEU A 93 -2.79 -17.70 5.33
N ILE A 94 -3.83 -16.87 5.31
CA ILE A 94 -4.50 -16.41 6.55
C ILE A 94 -5.09 -17.61 7.31
N ILE A 95 -5.78 -18.52 6.62
CA ILE A 95 -6.33 -19.73 7.23
C ILE A 95 -5.22 -20.58 7.83
N SER A 96 -4.06 -20.70 7.17
CA SER A 96 -2.91 -21.44 7.72
C SER A 96 -2.40 -20.79 9.02
N ALA A 97 -2.29 -19.45 9.05
CA ALA A 97 -1.89 -18.72 10.25
C ALA A 97 -2.91 -18.84 11.40
N LEU A 98 -4.21 -18.78 11.07
CA LEU A 98 -5.27 -19.01 12.06
C LEU A 98 -5.23 -20.45 12.63
N LYS A 99 -4.95 -21.45 11.79
CA LYS A 99 -4.81 -22.84 12.24
C LYS A 99 -3.55 -23.07 13.08
N GLU A 100 -2.48 -22.33 12.86
CA GLU A 100 -1.28 -22.34 13.70
C GLU A 100 -1.60 -21.84 15.11
N ASP A 101 -2.38 -20.74 15.21
CA ASP A 101 -2.73 -20.11 16.50
C ASP A 101 -3.90 -20.83 17.21
N ILE A 102 -4.85 -21.38 16.45
CA ILE A 102 -6.04 -22.07 16.99
C ILE A 102 -6.04 -23.52 16.50
N THR A 103 -5.34 -24.39 17.22
CA THR A 103 -5.26 -25.81 16.85
C THR A 103 -6.49 -26.63 17.24
N SER A 104 -7.09 -26.36 18.38
CA SER A 104 -8.28 -27.03 18.92
C SER A 104 -9.29 -26.04 19.51
N GLU A 105 -8.84 -25.15 20.38
CA GLU A 105 -9.67 -24.14 21.02
C GLU A 105 -8.82 -22.97 21.55
N ASP A 106 -9.48 -21.82 21.77
CA ASP A 106 -8.94 -20.73 22.57
C ASP A 106 -9.40 -20.90 24.04
N VAL A 107 -8.52 -21.51 24.83
CA VAL A 107 -8.81 -21.84 26.24
C VAL A 107 -9.12 -20.60 27.06
N SER A 108 -8.39 -19.51 26.83
CA SER A 108 -8.58 -18.24 27.57
C SER A 108 -9.95 -17.64 27.26
N THR A 109 -10.28 -17.52 26.00
CA THR A 109 -11.57 -16.97 25.55
C THR A 109 -12.73 -17.87 26.01
N ASN A 110 -12.63 -19.17 25.82
CA ASN A 110 -13.68 -20.09 26.23
C ASN A 110 -13.93 -20.11 27.74
N SER A 111 -12.87 -19.87 28.55
CA SER A 111 -13.00 -19.83 30.00
C SER A 111 -13.76 -18.60 30.50
N VAL A 112 -13.63 -17.45 29.86
CA VAL A 112 -14.25 -16.18 30.32
C VAL A 112 -15.51 -15.81 29.52
N MET A 113 -15.68 -16.36 28.33
CA MET A 113 -16.81 -16.12 27.40
C MET A 113 -17.47 -17.42 26.96
N PRO A 114 -18.20 -18.12 27.89
CA PRO A 114 -18.82 -19.42 27.59
C PRO A 114 -19.99 -19.29 26.57
N PHE A 115 -20.54 -18.09 26.39
CA PHE A 115 -21.63 -17.80 25.45
C PHE A 115 -21.25 -16.65 24.53
N SER A 116 -21.78 -16.70 23.30
CA SER A 116 -21.67 -15.62 22.32
C SER A 116 -22.25 -14.32 22.86
N LYS A 117 -21.52 -13.22 22.71
CA LYS A 117 -21.96 -11.84 22.98
C LYS A 117 -21.36 -10.93 21.94
N THR A 118 -22.13 -9.99 21.45
CA THR A 118 -21.62 -8.94 20.54
C THR A 118 -20.80 -7.92 21.32
N GLY A 119 -19.65 -7.57 20.79
CA GLY A 119 -18.78 -6.52 21.32
C GLY A 119 -18.16 -5.66 20.23
N VAL A 120 -17.48 -4.62 20.68
CA VAL A 120 -16.72 -3.68 19.85
C VAL A 120 -15.32 -3.50 20.45
N VAL A 121 -14.31 -3.45 19.59
CA VAL A 121 -12.91 -3.19 19.96
C VAL A 121 -12.30 -2.14 19.05
N ASP A 122 -11.49 -1.24 19.62
CA ASP A 122 -10.81 -0.16 18.90
C ASP A 122 -9.43 -0.61 18.41
N LEU A 123 -9.11 -0.37 17.13
CA LEU A 123 -7.78 -0.50 16.56
C LEU A 123 -7.03 0.83 16.74
N ILE A 124 -5.93 0.81 17.50
CA ILE A 124 -5.18 2.01 17.91
C ILE A 124 -3.73 1.91 17.46
N CYS A 125 -3.23 2.99 16.88
CA CYS A 125 -1.82 3.19 16.53
C CYS A 125 -1.00 3.50 17.81
N LYS A 126 0.17 2.86 17.94
CA LYS A 126 1.06 3.06 19.10
C LYS A 126 2.36 3.75 18.73
N GLU A 127 2.61 3.92 17.43
CA GLU A 127 3.84 4.47 16.85
C GLU A 127 3.53 5.17 15.53
N ASP A 128 4.26 6.24 15.19
CA ASP A 128 4.06 6.95 13.92
C ASP A 128 4.57 6.13 12.74
N GLY A 129 3.82 6.09 11.63
CA GLY A 129 4.22 5.34 10.46
C GLY A 129 3.22 5.35 9.32
N ILE A 130 3.40 4.44 8.37
CA ILE A 130 2.49 4.21 7.24
C ILE A 130 1.66 2.96 7.51
N ILE A 131 0.34 3.12 7.55
CA ILE A 131 -0.56 1.97 7.72
C ILE A 131 -0.65 1.16 6.43
N CYS A 132 -0.59 -0.17 6.55
CA CYS A 132 -0.66 -1.08 5.41
C CYS A 132 -1.20 -2.45 5.80
N GLY A 133 -2.15 -2.97 5.04
CA GLY A 133 -2.72 -4.31 5.25
C GLY A 133 -4.09 -4.30 5.91
N LEU A 134 -4.83 -3.20 5.86
CA LEU A 134 -6.17 -3.08 6.45
C LEU A 134 -7.13 -4.14 5.87
N GLN A 135 -7.06 -4.42 4.56
CA GLN A 135 -7.87 -5.48 3.93
C GLN A 135 -7.55 -6.88 4.49
N ILE A 136 -6.28 -7.15 4.81
CA ILE A 136 -5.86 -8.44 5.39
C ILE A 136 -6.32 -8.56 6.84
N PHE A 137 -6.26 -7.46 7.57
CA PHE A 137 -6.77 -7.37 8.94
C PHE A 137 -8.28 -7.67 8.99
N GLU A 138 -9.09 -7.01 8.16
CA GLU A 138 -10.52 -7.26 8.02
C GLU A 138 -10.80 -8.71 7.61
N ARG A 139 -10.09 -9.18 6.57
CA ARG A 139 -10.27 -10.53 6.04
C ARG A 139 -9.99 -11.63 7.06
N THR A 140 -9.08 -11.38 8.01
CA THR A 140 -8.79 -12.32 9.10
C THR A 140 -10.02 -12.56 9.99
N PHE A 141 -10.78 -11.51 10.30
CA PHE A 141 -12.02 -11.64 11.08
C PHE A 141 -13.16 -12.23 10.23
N GLU A 142 -13.31 -11.81 8.98
CA GLU A 142 -14.32 -12.36 8.07
C GLU A 142 -14.18 -13.87 7.85
N LEU A 143 -12.94 -14.39 7.81
CA LEU A 143 -12.67 -15.82 7.66
C LEU A 143 -13.03 -16.63 8.91
N LEU A 144 -13.13 -15.99 10.07
CA LEU A 144 -13.60 -16.61 11.32
C LEU A 144 -15.12 -16.49 11.46
N ASP A 145 -15.70 -15.34 11.09
CA ASP A 145 -17.12 -15.06 11.13
C ASP A 145 -17.49 -13.94 10.14
N GLU A 146 -18.27 -14.26 9.11
CA GLU A 146 -18.73 -13.30 8.10
C GLU A 146 -19.63 -12.19 8.68
N ALA A 147 -20.13 -12.34 9.91
CA ALA A 147 -20.92 -11.32 10.59
C ALA A 147 -20.05 -10.24 11.29
N CYS A 148 -18.73 -10.41 11.30
CA CYS A 148 -17.84 -9.35 11.75
C CYS A 148 -17.88 -8.14 10.83
N ASP A 149 -17.99 -6.95 11.42
CA ASP A 149 -18.03 -5.67 10.71
C ASP A 149 -16.83 -4.81 11.12
N VAL A 150 -16.08 -4.31 10.15
CA VAL A 150 -14.88 -3.50 10.39
C VAL A 150 -15.05 -2.11 9.77
N GLU A 151 -15.03 -1.10 10.61
CA GLU A 151 -15.05 0.30 10.19
C GLU A 151 -13.65 0.88 10.28
N PHE A 152 -13.06 1.31 9.16
CA PHE A 152 -11.74 1.95 9.13
C PHE A 152 -11.84 3.47 9.02
N PHE A 153 -10.98 4.16 9.78
CA PHE A 153 -10.77 5.61 9.75
C PHE A 153 -9.46 6.02 9.07
N ALA A 154 -8.73 5.06 8.52
CA ALA A 154 -7.53 5.21 7.72
C ALA A 154 -7.61 4.34 6.45
N SER A 155 -6.70 4.57 5.51
CA SER A 155 -6.54 3.77 4.29
C SER A 155 -5.08 3.35 4.15
N ASP A 156 -4.81 2.21 3.48
CA ASP A 156 -3.44 1.80 3.19
C ASP A 156 -2.68 2.92 2.48
N GLY A 157 -1.46 3.22 2.96
CA GLY A 157 -0.63 4.32 2.51
C GLY A 157 -0.80 5.63 3.29
N ASP A 158 -1.80 5.75 4.16
CA ASP A 158 -1.93 6.93 5.03
C ASP A 158 -0.79 6.95 6.08
N HIS A 159 -0.23 8.14 6.31
CA HIS A 159 0.58 8.39 7.49
C HIS A 159 -0.32 8.44 8.72
N VAL A 160 0.02 7.68 9.75
CA VAL A 160 -0.72 7.58 11.02
C VAL A 160 0.16 7.96 12.18
N GLU A 161 -0.45 8.49 13.25
CA GLU A 161 0.25 9.01 14.41
C GLU A 161 -0.04 8.17 15.66
N LYS A 162 0.89 8.18 16.61
CA LYS A 162 0.72 7.53 17.90
C LYS A 162 -0.54 8.01 18.61
N GLY A 163 -1.36 7.06 19.07
CA GLY A 163 -2.64 7.32 19.75
C GLY A 163 -3.83 7.47 18.81
N GLN A 164 -3.61 7.49 17.49
CA GLN A 164 -4.69 7.60 16.51
C GLN A 164 -5.59 6.36 16.53
N LEU A 165 -6.91 6.58 16.51
CA LEU A 165 -7.92 5.55 16.29
C LEU A 165 -7.99 5.26 14.79
N LEU A 166 -7.62 4.04 14.39
CA LEU A 166 -7.55 3.62 12.98
C LEU A 166 -8.80 2.91 12.50
N GLY A 167 -9.57 2.32 13.41
CA GLY A 167 -10.80 1.60 13.07
C GLY A 167 -11.45 0.96 14.28
N ARG A 168 -12.57 0.29 14.03
CA ARG A 168 -13.33 -0.50 15.00
C ARG A 168 -13.73 -1.83 14.39
N VAL A 169 -13.65 -2.87 15.21
CA VAL A 169 -14.17 -4.19 14.84
C VAL A 169 -15.35 -4.52 15.74
N LYS A 170 -16.49 -4.86 15.13
CA LYS A 170 -17.71 -5.29 15.81
C LYS A 170 -18.02 -6.73 15.43
N GLY A 171 -18.28 -7.58 16.40
CA GLY A 171 -18.59 -8.99 16.18
C GLY A 171 -18.79 -9.77 17.46
N ASP A 172 -18.83 -11.09 17.36
CA ASP A 172 -18.79 -11.96 18.54
C ASP A 172 -17.48 -11.76 19.31
N VAL A 173 -17.55 -11.42 20.59
CA VAL A 173 -16.38 -11.21 21.45
C VAL A 173 -15.39 -12.36 21.39
N ARG A 174 -15.86 -13.60 21.24
CA ARG A 174 -14.99 -14.78 21.12
C ARG A 174 -14.17 -14.73 19.84
N ILE A 175 -14.77 -14.32 18.72
CA ILE A 175 -14.09 -14.15 17.45
C ILE A 175 -13.09 -12.98 17.52
N LEU A 176 -13.50 -11.84 18.14
CA LEU A 176 -12.63 -10.69 18.30
C LEU A 176 -11.35 -11.04 19.07
N LEU A 177 -11.49 -11.81 20.17
CA LEU A 177 -10.35 -12.24 20.99
C LEU A 177 -9.47 -13.26 20.28
N SER A 178 -10.06 -14.28 19.65
CA SER A 178 -9.29 -15.35 18.99
C SER A 178 -8.61 -14.90 17.68
N GLY A 179 -9.18 -13.93 16.98
CA GLY A 179 -8.62 -13.41 15.71
C GLY A 179 -7.58 -12.30 15.89
N GLU A 180 -7.55 -11.64 17.05
CA GLU A 180 -6.74 -10.45 17.33
C GLU A 180 -5.27 -10.63 16.94
N ARG A 181 -4.63 -11.70 17.39
CA ARG A 181 -3.18 -11.86 17.26
C ARG A 181 -2.76 -12.03 15.80
N VAL A 182 -3.45 -12.88 15.05
CA VAL A 182 -3.15 -13.11 13.63
C VAL A 182 -3.41 -11.85 12.83
N ALA A 183 -4.54 -11.17 13.04
CA ALA A 183 -4.88 -9.93 12.36
C ALA A 183 -3.84 -8.83 12.61
N LEU A 184 -3.43 -8.64 13.87
CA LEU A 184 -2.39 -7.67 14.24
C LEU A 184 -1.01 -8.05 13.69
N ASN A 185 -0.62 -9.32 13.69
CA ASN A 185 0.68 -9.74 13.18
C ASN A 185 0.85 -9.37 11.69
N TYR A 186 -0.16 -9.61 10.85
CA TYR A 186 -0.13 -9.18 9.45
C TYR A 186 -0.09 -7.65 9.34
N LEU A 187 -1.00 -6.94 10.02
CA LEU A 187 -1.09 -5.48 9.92
C LEU A 187 0.18 -4.79 10.40
N GLN A 188 0.76 -5.22 11.53
CA GLN A 188 2.00 -4.68 12.09
C GLN A 188 3.19 -4.92 11.17
N ARG A 189 3.31 -6.14 10.61
CA ARG A 189 4.39 -6.49 9.69
C ARG A 189 4.31 -5.70 8.40
N MET A 190 3.14 -5.65 7.77
CA MET A 190 2.93 -4.93 6.52
C MET A 190 3.13 -3.42 6.69
N SER A 191 2.59 -2.84 7.76
CA SER A 191 2.78 -1.42 8.08
C SER A 191 4.23 -1.07 8.37
N GLY A 192 4.95 -1.95 9.04
CA GLY A 192 6.38 -1.78 9.31
C GLY A 192 7.21 -1.76 8.02
N ILE A 193 6.94 -2.67 7.08
CA ILE A 193 7.59 -2.71 5.76
C ILE A 193 7.26 -1.45 4.95
N ALA A 194 6.00 -1.03 4.92
CA ALA A 194 5.58 0.18 4.22
C ALA A 194 6.27 1.43 4.81
N THR A 195 6.32 1.53 6.13
CA THR A 195 6.99 2.63 6.85
C THR A 195 8.50 2.66 6.53
N TYR A 196 9.17 1.50 6.62
CA TYR A 196 10.60 1.42 6.33
C TYR A 196 10.90 1.77 4.87
N THR A 197 10.08 1.27 3.93
CA THR A 197 10.21 1.56 2.50
C THR A 197 10.02 3.05 2.22
N ALA A 198 8.99 3.69 2.80
CA ALA A 198 8.76 5.13 2.65
C ALA A 198 9.94 5.95 3.17
N ASN A 199 10.52 5.55 4.31
CA ASN A 199 11.69 6.22 4.87
C ASN A 199 12.93 6.09 3.97
N VAL A 200 13.14 4.95 3.30
CA VAL A 200 14.23 4.76 2.33
C VAL A 200 13.96 5.55 1.04
N GLN A 201 12.72 5.53 0.55
CA GLN A 201 12.29 6.24 -0.66
C GLN A 201 12.50 7.76 -0.55
N GLU A 202 12.39 8.34 0.65
CA GLU A 202 12.62 9.77 0.87
C GLU A 202 14.03 10.22 0.45
N TYR A 203 15.04 9.35 0.55
CA TYR A 203 16.40 9.64 0.09
C TYR A 203 16.56 9.62 -1.44
N LEU A 204 15.57 9.08 -2.17
CA LEU A 204 15.56 9.01 -3.64
C LEU A 204 14.55 9.96 -4.29
N LYS A 205 13.82 10.75 -3.52
CA LYS A 205 12.69 11.58 -4.00
C LYS A 205 13.02 12.53 -5.15
N ASP A 206 14.27 13.02 -5.21
CA ASP A 206 14.73 13.96 -6.23
C ASP A 206 15.47 13.27 -7.38
N SER A 207 15.39 11.95 -7.48
CA SER A 207 16.03 11.14 -8.53
C SER A 207 14.99 10.35 -9.34
N SER A 208 15.40 9.84 -10.50
CA SER A 208 14.60 8.92 -11.32
C SER A 208 14.75 7.45 -10.91
N ILE A 209 15.56 7.16 -9.91
CA ILE A 209 15.86 5.80 -9.45
C ILE A 209 14.62 5.16 -8.85
N ARG A 210 14.33 3.93 -9.25
CA ARG A 210 13.28 3.12 -8.67
C ARG A 210 13.86 2.20 -7.59
N LEU A 211 13.35 2.33 -6.37
CA LEU A 211 13.70 1.44 -5.26
C LEU A 211 12.95 0.11 -5.41
N LEU A 212 13.67 -1.00 -5.47
CA LEU A 212 13.14 -2.34 -5.63
C LEU A 212 13.27 -3.18 -4.36
N ASP A 213 12.30 -4.05 -4.14
CA ASP A 213 12.43 -5.17 -3.22
C ASP A 213 13.28 -6.31 -3.82
N THR A 214 13.32 -7.43 -3.14
CA THR A 214 13.99 -8.67 -3.59
C THR A 214 13.12 -9.90 -3.30
N ARG A 215 13.67 -11.10 -3.54
CA ARG A 215 13.08 -12.37 -3.09
C ARG A 215 13.46 -12.74 -1.64
N LYS A 216 14.22 -11.89 -0.94
CA LYS A 216 14.60 -12.10 0.47
C LYS A 216 13.42 -11.74 1.39
N THR A 217 12.29 -12.46 1.23
CA THR A 217 11.06 -12.31 1.98
C THR A 217 10.87 -13.46 2.97
N THR A 218 10.06 -13.25 4.00
CA THR A 218 9.63 -14.31 4.90
C THR A 218 8.92 -15.42 4.09
N PRO A 219 9.29 -16.70 4.24
CA PRO A 219 8.60 -17.80 3.56
C PRO A 219 7.08 -17.71 3.73
N ASN A 220 6.34 -17.97 2.65
CA ASN A 220 4.89 -17.86 2.52
C ASN A 220 4.28 -16.45 2.66
N ASN A 221 5.04 -15.45 3.14
CA ASN A 221 4.54 -14.06 3.32
C ASN A 221 4.89 -13.12 2.17
N ARG A 222 5.47 -13.60 1.07
CA ARG A 222 5.93 -12.76 -0.05
C ARG A 222 4.85 -11.86 -0.62
N ILE A 223 3.62 -12.36 -0.76
CA ILE A 223 2.51 -11.61 -1.31
C ILE A 223 2.19 -10.36 -0.47
N PHE A 224 2.23 -10.49 0.85
CA PHE A 224 1.98 -9.41 1.80
C PHE A 224 3.16 -8.43 1.84
N GLU A 225 4.39 -8.95 1.90
CA GLU A 225 5.59 -8.12 2.02
C GLU A 225 5.85 -7.29 0.76
N LYS A 226 5.68 -7.89 -0.44
CA LYS A 226 5.80 -7.14 -1.71
C LYS A 226 4.68 -6.13 -1.92
N TYR A 227 3.47 -6.43 -1.48
CA TYR A 227 2.38 -5.46 -1.44
C TYR A 227 2.75 -4.25 -0.55
N ALA A 228 3.28 -4.51 0.65
CA ALA A 228 3.66 -3.48 1.60
C ALA A 228 4.79 -2.56 1.08
N VAL A 229 5.77 -3.12 0.34
CA VAL A 229 6.80 -2.32 -0.34
C VAL A 229 6.17 -1.32 -1.32
N ARG A 230 5.17 -1.75 -2.11
CA ARG A 230 4.46 -0.86 -3.04
C ARG A 230 3.69 0.24 -2.32
N VAL A 231 3.02 -0.08 -1.22
CA VAL A 231 2.31 0.90 -0.39
C VAL A 231 3.27 1.94 0.19
N GLY A 232 4.49 1.54 0.55
CA GLY A 232 5.56 2.43 0.99
C GLY A 232 6.23 3.25 -0.12
N GLY A 233 5.75 3.14 -1.39
CA GLY A 233 6.28 3.90 -2.54
C GLY A 233 7.43 3.21 -3.28
N GLY A 234 7.84 2.02 -2.88
CA GLY A 234 8.80 1.20 -3.60
C GLY A 234 8.16 0.44 -4.79
N HIS A 235 8.97 -0.33 -5.50
CA HIS A 235 8.57 -1.15 -6.63
C HIS A 235 8.95 -2.61 -6.38
N ASN A 236 8.31 -3.53 -7.09
CA ASN A 236 8.62 -4.93 -6.97
C ASN A 236 9.63 -5.37 -8.03
N HIS A 237 10.69 -6.05 -7.62
CA HIS A 237 11.49 -6.92 -8.45
C HIS A 237 10.71 -8.21 -8.76
N ARG A 238 11.25 -9.13 -9.59
CA ARG A 238 10.60 -10.40 -9.93
C ARG A 238 9.96 -11.05 -8.69
N TYR A 239 8.71 -11.53 -8.85
CA TYR A 239 7.97 -12.13 -7.75
C TYR A 239 8.52 -13.51 -7.37
N ASN A 240 8.84 -14.32 -8.39
CA ASN A 240 9.33 -15.69 -8.21
C ASN A 240 10.27 -16.10 -9.36
N LEU A 241 10.70 -17.36 -9.38
CA LEU A 241 11.61 -17.88 -10.40
C LEU A 241 11.01 -17.96 -11.81
N SER A 242 9.69 -17.93 -11.92
CA SER A 242 8.98 -17.98 -13.21
C SER A 242 8.73 -16.61 -13.82
N ASP A 243 8.98 -15.52 -13.09
CA ASP A 243 8.60 -14.16 -13.48
C ASP A 243 9.61 -13.51 -14.44
N GLY A 244 10.89 -13.66 -14.18
CA GLY A 244 11.99 -13.12 -15.01
C GLY A 244 13.26 -13.93 -14.86
N VAL A 245 14.18 -13.77 -15.81
CA VAL A 245 15.52 -14.36 -15.75
C VAL A 245 16.40 -13.42 -14.93
N LEU A 246 17.09 -13.98 -13.92
CA LEU A 246 18.20 -13.34 -13.22
C LEU A 246 19.30 -14.38 -13.08
N LEU A 247 20.44 -14.08 -13.69
CA LEU A 247 21.64 -14.92 -13.68
C LEU A 247 22.58 -14.39 -12.60
N GLU A 248 22.79 -15.18 -11.57
CA GLU A 248 23.65 -14.90 -10.41
C GLU A 248 24.95 -15.70 -10.55
N ASP A 249 25.92 -15.51 -9.65
CA ASP A 249 27.24 -16.15 -9.63
C ASP A 249 27.22 -17.66 -9.89
N ASN A 250 26.32 -18.38 -9.21
CA ASN A 250 26.18 -19.83 -9.38
C ASN A 250 25.63 -20.23 -10.76
N HIS A 251 24.78 -19.40 -11.38
CA HIS A 251 24.31 -19.65 -12.74
C HIS A 251 25.43 -19.43 -13.76
N ILE A 252 26.23 -18.36 -13.57
CA ILE A 252 27.38 -18.04 -14.41
C ILE A 252 28.43 -19.14 -14.32
N GLY A 253 28.75 -19.59 -13.09
CA GLY A 253 29.67 -20.69 -12.88
C GLY A 253 29.20 -22.00 -13.51
N ALA A 254 27.92 -22.33 -13.40
CA ALA A 254 27.34 -23.53 -13.99
C ALA A 254 27.31 -23.49 -15.53
N ALA A 255 27.14 -22.31 -16.13
CA ALA A 255 27.13 -22.11 -17.58
C ALA A 255 28.53 -22.08 -18.22
N GLY A 256 29.55 -21.80 -17.40
CA GLY A 256 30.96 -21.68 -17.86
C GLY A 256 31.41 -20.26 -18.17
N GLY A 257 30.58 -19.24 -17.94
CA GLY A 257 30.89 -17.82 -18.12
C GLY A 257 29.68 -16.94 -18.28
N VAL A 258 29.89 -15.62 -18.22
CA VAL A 258 28.85 -14.58 -18.35
C VAL A 258 28.16 -14.67 -19.72
N LYS A 259 28.97 -14.72 -20.78
CA LYS A 259 28.47 -14.77 -22.16
C LYS A 259 27.67 -16.03 -22.42
N GLU A 260 28.18 -17.18 -22.01
CA GLU A 260 27.52 -18.48 -22.14
C GLU A 260 26.17 -18.49 -21.40
N ALA A 261 26.14 -17.97 -20.18
CA ALA A 261 24.92 -17.89 -19.38
C ALA A 261 23.82 -17.06 -20.07
N ILE A 262 24.18 -15.89 -20.59
CA ILE A 262 23.25 -15.02 -21.32
C ILE A 262 22.77 -15.68 -22.61
N MET A 263 23.66 -16.31 -23.38
CA MET A 263 23.29 -16.99 -24.63
C MET A 263 22.33 -18.14 -24.40
N LEU A 264 22.59 -18.99 -23.40
CA LEU A 264 21.70 -20.09 -23.02
C LEU A 264 20.34 -19.56 -22.53
N ALA A 265 20.34 -18.49 -21.75
CA ALA A 265 19.11 -17.87 -21.29
C ALA A 265 18.27 -17.29 -22.46
N LYS A 266 18.90 -16.65 -23.44
CA LYS A 266 18.23 -16.15 -24.65
C LYS A 266 17.61 -17.25 -25.51
N GLU A 267 18.27 -18.40 -25.59
CA GLU A 267 17.74 -19.53 -26.33
C GLU A 267 16.53 -20.19 -25.62
N TYR A 268 16.57 -20.26 -24.30
CA TYR A 268 15.56 -20.98 -23.51
C TYR A 268 14.37 -20.11 -23.11
N ALA A 269 14.59 -18.85 -22.70
CA ALA A 269 13.55 -18.00 -22.14
C ALA A 269 12.55 -17.53 -23.21
N PRO A 270 11.26 -17.38 -22.87
CA PRO A 270 10.30 -16.70 -23.76
C PRO A 270 10.79 -15.30 -24.14
N PHE A 271 10.67 -14.91 -25.40
CA PHE A 271 11.18 -13.64 -25.94
C PHE A 271 10.71 -12.38 -25.21
N VAL A 272 9.58 -12.45 -24.52
CA VAL A 272 9.00 -11.34 -23.72
C VAL A 272 9.69 -11.13 -22.36
N ARG A 273 10.59 -12.04 -21.96
CA ARG A 273 11.29 -11.97 -20.68
C ARG A 273 12.61 -11.23 -20.84
N LYS A 274 12.82 -10.22 -20.00
CA LYS A 274 14.13 -9.59 -19.86
C LYS A 274 15.12 -10.56 -19.22
N ILE A 275 16.38 -10.48 -19.62
CA ILE A 275 17.50 -11.19 -19.05
C ILE A 275 18.32 -10.20 -18.24
N GLU A 276 18.34 -10.42 -16.97
CA GLU A 276 19.14 -9.71 -15.99
C GLU A 276 20.32 -10.57 -15.56
N ILE A 277 21.48 -9.93 -15.36
CA ILE A 277 22.68 -10.60 -14.88
C ILE A 277 23.39 -9.79 -13.80
N GLU A 278 23.77 -10.47 -12.73
CA GLU A 278 24.55 -9.92 -11.62
C GLU A 278 26.05 -10.03 -11.94
N VAL A 279 26.78 -8.93 -11.81
CA VAL A 279 28.21 -8.82 -12.13
C VAL A 279 28.95 -8.08 -11.03
N GLU A 280 30.17 -8.52 -10.73
CA GLU A 280 30.96 -8.01 -9.60
C GLU A 280 32.22 -7.25 -10.01
N ASN A 281 32.58 -7.24 -11.30
CA ASN A 281 33.77 -6.57 -11.82
C ASN A 281 33.63 -6.12 -13.27
N MET A 282 34.58 -5.29 -13.74
CA MET A 282 34.53 -4.68 -15.07
C MET A 282 34.69 -5.67 -16.23
N GLU A 283 35.33 -6.82 -16.03
CA GLU A 283 35.42 -7.86 -17.08
C GLU A 283 34.05 -8.46 -17.34
N MET A 284 33.34 -8.85 -16.28
CA MET A 284 31.95 -9.33 -16.36
C MET A 284 30.99 -8.29 -16.93
N VAL A 285 31.16 -7.00 -16.60
CA VAL A 285 30.35 -5.91 -17.19
C VAL A 285 30.53 -5.87 -18.70
N LYS A 286 31.75 -5.96 -19.20
CA LYS A 286 32.05 -5.93 -20.64
C LYS A 286 31.44 -7.13 -21.36
N GLU A 287 31.60 -8.33 -20.81
CA GLU A 287 30.99 -9.54 -21.37
C GLU A 287 29.45 -9.47 -21.37
N ALA A 288 28.82 -8.97 -20.29
CA ALA A 288 27.39 -8.83 -20.20
C ALA A 288 26.81 -7.86 -21.23
N VAL A 289 27.48 -6.72 -21.45
CA VAL A 289 27.11 -5.75 -22.48
C VAL A 289 27.27 -6.33 -23.88
N GLU A 290 28.39 -7.00 -24.18
CA GLU A 290 28.66 -7.62 -25.48
C GLU A 290 27.70 -8.76 -25.80
N ALA A 291 27.32 -9.54 -24.80
CA ALA A 291 26.32 -10.61 -24.92
C ALA A 291 24.88 -10.06 -24.99
N GLY A 292 24.66 -8.77 -24.69
CA GLY A 292 23.38 -8.07 -24.80
C GLY A 292 22.40 -8.48 -23.72
N ALA A 293 22.80 -8.41 -22.45
CA ALA A 293 21.88 -8.46 -21.33
C ALA A 293 20.92 -7.28 -21.37
N ASP A 294 19.68 -7.46 -20.94
CA ASP A 294 18.69 -6.39 -20.88
C ASP A 294 18.86 -5.51 -19.63
N ILE A 295 19.26 -6.12 -18.51
CA ILE A 295 19.54 -5.46 -17.25
C ILE A 295 20.88 -5.98 -16.73
N ILE A 296 21.74 -5.08 -16.27
CA ILE A 296 23.02 -5.42 -15.63
C ILE A 296 22.97 -4.94 -14.19
N MET A 297 22.98 -5.90 -13.26
CA MET A 297 23.04 -5.64 -11.82
C MET A 297 24.50 -5.56 -11.36
N LEU A 298 24.89 -4.38 -10.90
CA LEU A 298 26.21 -4.09 -10.35
C LEU A 298 26.19 -4.41 -8.86
N ASP A 299 26.77 -5.55 -8.46
CA ASP A 299 26.73 -6.03 -7.08
C ASP A 299 28.00 -5.68 -6.31
N ASN A 300 27.82 -5.10 -5.14
CA ASN A 300 28.88 -4.76 -4.17
C ASN A 300 30.07 -3.96 -4.74
N MET A 301 29.88 -3.15 -5.79
CA MET A 301 30.92 -2.31 -6.39
C MET A 301 31.12 -1.01 -5.59
N ASP A 302 32.37 -0.55 -5.51
CA ASP A 302 32.68 0.79 -4.98
C ASP A 302 32.31 1.91 -5.97
N ASP A 303 32.36 3.15 -5.51
CA ASP A 303 31.90 4.31 -6.30
C ASP A 303 32.71 4.54 -7.59
N ASP A 304 33.98 4.22 -7.61
CA ASP A 304 34.83 4.43 -8.80
C ASP A 304 34.56 3.35 -9.84
N MET A 305 34.40 2.10 -9.40
CA MET A 305 33.99 0.99 -10.28
C MET A 305 32.56 1.18 -10.81
N LEU A 306 31.63 1.66 -9.98
CA LEU A 306 30.27 2.01 -10.43
C LEU A 306 30.29 3.05 -11.55
N LYS A 307 31.07 4.14 -11.41
CA LYS A 307 31.20 5.17 -12.45
C LYS A 307 31.78 4.62 -13.75
N GLU A 308 32.83 3.77 -13.65
CA GLU A 308 33.43 3.14 -14.82
C GLU A 308 32.44 2.20 -15.53
N ALA A 309 31.72 1.36 -14.75
CA ALA A 309 30.73 0.42 -15.28
C ALA A 309 29.59 1.14 -15.96
N ILE A 310 29.02 2.16 -15.31
CA ILE A 310 27.90 2.98 -15.87
C ILE A 310 28.35 3.66 -17.16
N ALA A 311 29.53 4.26 -17.18
CA ALA A 311 30.09 4.89 -18.39
C ALA A 311 30.32 3.87 -19.53
N TYR A 312 30.74 2.65 -19.19
CA TYR A 312 30.94 1.60 -20.19
C TYR A 312 29.61 1.05 -20.72
N ILE A 313 28.61 0.86 -19.85
CA ILE A 313 27.29 0.38 -20.26
C ILE A 313 26.62 1.37 -21.22
N ASP A 314 26.74 2.66 -21.00
CA ASP A 314 26.32 3.75 -21.89
C ASP A 314 24.93 3.51 -22.52
N HIS A 315 23.91 3.32 -21.68
CA HIS A 315 22.50 3.05 -22.05
C HIS A 315 22.25 1.81 -22.94
N ARG A 316 23.23 0.90 -23.07
CA ARG A 316 23.06 -0.37 -23.83
C ARG A 316 22.27 -1.43 -23.05
N ALA A 317 22.16 -1.26 -21.73
CA ALA A 317 21.32 -2.04 -20.84
C ALA A 317 20.78 -1.13 -19.73
N GLU A 318 19.69 -1.53 -19.08
CA GLU A 318 19.25 -0.91 -17.83
C GLU A 318 20.22 -1.28 -16.71
N ILE A 319 20.41 -0.38 -15.76
CA ILE A 319 21.40 -0.55 -14.68
C ILE A 319 20.69 -0.68 -13.35
N GLU A 320 20.92 -1.80 -12.68
CA GLU A 320 20.55 -2.00 -11.28
C GLU A 320 21.79 -1.97 -10.40
N VAL A 321 21.71 -1.36 -9.22
CA VAL A 321 22.73 -1.44 -8.17
C VAL A 321 22.19 -2.23 -7.00
N SER A 322 22.95 -3.23 -6.57
CA SER A 322 22.64 -4.13 -5.45
C SER A 322 23.82 -4.23 -4.47
N GLY A 323 23.59 -4.94 -3.37
CA GLY A 323 24.61 -5.22 -2.36
C GLY A 323 24.68 -4.16 -1.26
N ASN A 324 24.35 -4.57 -0.03
CA ASN A 324 24.44 -3.74 1.19
C ASN A 324 23.84 -2.33 1.09
N VAL A 325 22.78 -2.15 0.27
CA VAL A 325 22.09 -0.87 0.13
C VAL A 325 21.21 -0.64 1.35
N THR A 326 21.51 0.45 2.07
CA THR A 326 20.79 0.90 3.26
C THR A 326 20.38 2.35 3.11
N LYS A 327 19.51 2.84 4.00
CA LYS A 327 19.12 4.25 4.03
C LYS A 327 20.30 5.22 4.19
N GLU A 328 21.39 4.76 4.84
CA GLU A 328 22.57 5.58 5.12
C GLU A 328 23.45 5.79 3.87
N ASN A 329 23.42 4.87 2.92
CA ASN A 329 24.31 4.90 1.75
C ASN A 329 23.60 5.07 0.41
N ILE A 330 22.27 4.93 0.33
CA ILE A 330 21.53 4.97 -0.92
C ILE A 330 21.60 6.35 -1.62
N ALA A 331 21.69 7.44 -0.86
CA ALA A 331 21.71 8.80 -1.41
C ALA A 331 22.93 9.04 -2.33
N ARG A 332 24.04 8.31 -2.16
CA ARG A 332 25.24 8.42 -3.03
C ARG A 332 24.96 8.03 -4.49
N LEU A 333 23.93 7.24 -4.72
CA LEU A 333 23.58 6.71 -6.04
C LEU A 333 22.76 7.69 -6.89
N THR A 334 22.15 8.72 -6.29
CA THR A 334 21.18 9.62 -6.94
C THR A 334 21.72 10.36 -8.18
N ASN A 335 23.04 10.55 -8.27
CA ASN A 335 23.69 11.29 -9.36
C ASN A 335 24.54 10.41 -10.28
N LEU A 336 24.46 9.08 -10.18
CA LEU A 336 25.30 8.16 -10.95
C LEU A 336 24.66 7.73 -12.28
N GLY A 337 23.36 7.96 -12.49
CA GLY A 337 22.67 7.56 -13.72
C GLY A 337 22.24 6.09 -13.73
N VAL A 338 21.92 5.53 -12.55
CA VAL A 338 21.35 4.18 -12.40
C VAL A 338 19.83 4.23 -12.53
N ASP A 339 19.21 3.14 -13.02
CA ASP A 339 17.76 3.03 -13.20
C ASP A 339 17.08 2.45 -11.96
N TYR A 340 17.72 1.47 -11.33
CA TYR A 340 17.16 0.70 -10.22
C TYR A 340 18.15 0.55 -9.08
N VAL A 341 17.62 0.49 -7.87
CA VAL A 341 18.37 0.09 -6.67
C VAL A 341 17.55 -0.94 -5.92
N SER A 342 18.09 -2.13 -5.71
CA SER A 342 17.42 -3.16 -4.93
C SER A 342 17.96 -3.29 -3.51
N SER A 343 17.05 -3.53 -2.56
CA SER A 343 17.39 -3.73 -1.17
C SER A 343 16.55 -4.83 -0.52
N GLY A 344 17.20 -5.90 -0.08
CA GLY A 344 16.56 -6.94 0.72
C GLY A 344 16.12 -6.44 2.11
N ALA A 345 16.76 -5.39 2.62
CA ALA A 345 16.44 -4.82 3.92
C ALA A 345 15.01 -4.30 4.01
N LEU A 346 14.40 -3.91 2.89
CA LEU A 346 12.99 -3.47 2.85
C LEU A 346 12.04 -4.51 3.43
N THR A 347 12.37 -5.79 3.30
CA THR A 347 11.56 -6.90 3.79
C THR A 347 12.19 -7.61 4.98
N HIS A 348 13.43 -8.12 4.88
CA HIS A 348 14.00 -8.96 5.95
C HIS A 348 14.44 -8.19 7.20
N SER A 349 14.67 -6.86 7.13
CA SER A 349 15.16 -6.04 8.25
C SER A 349 14.19 -4.94 8.70
N ALA A 350 13.04 -4.79 8.03
CA ALA A 350 12.03 -3.81 8.45
C ALA A 350 11.47 -4.17 9.83
N PRO A 351 11.45 -3.24 10.80
CA PRO A 351 10.75 -3.44 12.07
C PRO A 351 9.23 -3.52 11.82
N ILE A 352 8.48 -4.02 12.78
CA ILE A 352 7.02 -3.90 12.78
C ILE A 352 6.60 -2.48 13.17
N LEU A 353 5.39 -2.05 12.78
CA LEU A 353 4.73 -0.87 13.34
C LEU A 353 3.89 -1.30 14.55
N ASP A 354 4.03 -0.65 15.69
CA ASP A 354 3.30 -1.03 16.90
C ASP A 354 1.82 -0.59 16.81
N LEU A 355 0.92 -1.58 16.81
CA LEU A 355 -0.52 -1.44 16.74
C LEU A 355 -1.18 -2.32 17.80
N SER A 356 -2.35 -1.95 18.30
CA SER A 356 -3.08 -2.79 19.27
C SER A 356 -4.59 -2.64 19.16
N LEU A 357 -5.30 -3.73 19.51
CA LEU A 357 -6.72 -3.69 19.79
C LEU A 357 -6.92 -3.35 21.29
N LYS A 358 -7.80 -2.38 21.59
CA LYS A 358 -8.06 -1.86 22.94
C LYS A 358 -9.55 -1.57 23.13
N ASN A 359 -9.91 -1.33 24.39
CA ASN A 359 -11.25 -0.88 24.76
C ASN A 359 -12.36 -1.86 24.38
N LEU A 360 -12.07 -3.17 24.35
CA LEU A 360 -13.10 -4.18 24.08
C LEU A 360 -14.23 -4.06 25.12
N HIS A 361 -15.45 -3.91 24.65
CA HIS A 361 -16.65 -3.88 25.49
C HIS A 361 -17.83 -4.59 24.82
N VAL A 362 -18.67 -5.20 25.64
CA VAL A 362 -19.91 -5.86 25.21
C VAL A 362 -21.00 -4.82 25.01
N ILE A 363 -21.81 -4.97 23.93
CA ILE A 363 -22.91 -4.08 23.56
C ILE A 363 -24.23 -4.85 23.51
#